data_37876d1b66c8c803bb7e9de36b09b77e
#
_entry.id   37876d1b66c8c803bb7e9de36b09b77e
#
_cell.length_a   1.000
_cell.length_b   1.000
_cell.length_c   1.000
_cell.angle_alpha   90.00
_cell.angle_beta   90.00
_cell.angle_gamma   90.00
#
_symmetry.space_group_name_H-M   'P 1'
#
loop_
_entity.id
_entity.type
_entity.pdbx_description
1 polymer ?
#
loop_
_entity_poly.entity_id
_entity_poly.type
_entity_poly.pdbx_seq_one_letter_code
_entity_poly.pdbx_strand_id
1 'polypeptide(L)'
;MPRVDVIIPVYNSAATIAESVESALEQTFTDFNIIAVDDGSTDTSAEVLSGYTGRIKVLTQPNRGLSAARNAGVRLGTAEYVAFLDADDIWEHPMLERTVAALDRLPHAVLAYTDVAVVDSSGRPINAALVSNSLGRAPQLDDLFVSLWPIMPSAVVMRRGVFDAIGGFSEAFRSLGYEDVFMWMRARELGEFAYLPEPLVRWRFSAFPHPLKQARKERDSAKIFEGLVRERWQRSAAPLIKARERAPRSILGYIGLRALAEGDRSTARDAFALAIRFDPWRLRNYMRYLRAFLPATAARVLSGGSRAAKG
;
A
#
# COMPACT_ATOMS: atom_id res chain seq x y z
N MET A 1 -20.28 -19.01 -10.02
CA MET A 1 -18.95 -18.85 -9.38
C MET A 1 -18.88 -17.43 -8.90
N PRO A 2 -18.36 -17.14 -7.72
CA PRO A 2 -18.24 -15.77 -7.22
C PRO A 2 -17.39 -14.91 -8.17
N ARG A 3 -17.69 -13.62 -8.22
CA ARG A 3 -16.96 -12.68 -9.08
C ARG A 3 -15.68 -12.15 -8.44
N VAL A 4 -15.60 -12.14 -7.09
CA VAL A 4 -14.43 -11.65 -6.37
C VAL A 4 -13.93 -12.69 -5.38
N ASP A 5 -12.64 -12.97 -5.37
CA ASP A 5 -11.97 -13.65 -4.26
C ASP A 5 -11.25 -12.60 -3.40
N VAL A 6 -11.68 -12.45 -2.15
CA VAL A 6 -11.06 -11.58 -1.14
C VAL A 6 -9.99 -12.38 -0.41
N ILE A 7 -8.75 -11.96 -0.50
CA ILE A 7 -7.60 -12.64 0.09
C ILE A 7 -7.15 -11.89 1.35
N ILE A 8 -7.18 -12.57 2.48
CA ILE A 8 -6.75 -12.00 3.77
C ILE A 8 -5.52 -12.79 4.26
N PRO A 9 -4.30 -12.26 4.09
CA PRO A 9 -3.11 -12.87 4.68
C PRO A 9 -3.07 -12.60 6.19
N VAL A 10 -2.85 -13.65 6.98
CA VAL A 10 -2.89 -13.58 8.43
C VAL A 10 -1.58 -14.10 9.03
N TYR A 11 -0.95 -13.31 9.90
CA TYR A 11 0.17 -13.75 10.72
C TYR A 11 0.24 -12.94 12.01
N ASN A 12 -0.02 -13.60 13.14
CA ASN A 12 -0.04 -12.98 14.48
C ASN A 12 -0.93 -11.72 14.53
N SER A 13 -2.18 -11.86 14.10
CA SER A 13 -3.15 -10.77 13.97
C SER A 13 -4.40 -10.99 14.83
N ALA A 14 -4.31 -11.77 15.92
CA ALA A 14 -5.45 -12.13 16.76
C ALA A 14 -6.25 -10.92 17.27
N ALA A 15 -5.59 -9.78 17.48
CA ALA A 15 -6.23 -8.57 17.98
C ALA A 15 -7.09 -7.82 16.93
N THR A 16 -6.91 -8.08 15.64
CA THR A 16 -7.50 -7.26 14.55
C THR A 16 -8.25 -8.08 13.51
N ILE A 17 -7.87 -9.36 13.31
CA ILE A 17 -8.40 -10.19 12.23
C ILE A 17 -9.92 -10.32 12.24
N ALA A 18 -10.55 -10.36 13.41
CA ALA A 18 -12.01 -10.44 13.51
C ALA A 18 -12.68 -9.21 12.87
N GLU A 19 -12.18 -8.00 13.17
CA GLU A 19 -12.70 -6.75 12.62
C GLU A 19 -12.49 -6.67 11.10
N SER A 20 -11.34 -7.13 10.59
CA SER A 20 -11.07 -7.19 9.16
C SER A 20 -12.01 -8.16 8.44
N VAL A 21 -12.20 -9.37 8.97
CA VAL A 21 -13.12 -10.38 8.39
C VAL A 21 -14.56 -9.88 8.38
N GLU A 22 -15.05 -9.32 9.50
CA GLU A 22 -16.42 -8.78 9.56
C GLU A 22 -16.62 -7.65 8.55
N SER A 23 -15.66 -6.73 8.40
CA SER A 23 -15.75 -5.65 7.42
C SER A 23 -15.86 -6.16 5.97
N ALA A 24 -15.24 -7.30 5.68
CA ALA A 24 -15.37 -7.94 4.38
C ALA A 24 -16.73 -8.67 4.23
N LEU A 25 -17.23 -9.28 5.29
CA LEU A 25 -18.54 -9.96 5.27
C LEU A 25 -19.72 -9.00 5.19
N GLU A 26 -19.55 -7.75 5.61
CA GLU A 26 -20.56 -6.67 5.60
C GLU A 26 -20.58 -5.86 4.29
N GLN A 27 -19.86 -6.29 3.26
CA GLN A 27 -19.85 -5.59 1.97
C GLN A 27 -21.23 -5.61 1.30
N THR A 28 -21.59 -4.49 0.65
CA THR A 28 -22.84 -4.36 -0.14
C THR A 28 -22.83 -5.22 -1.40
N PHE A 29 -21.67 -5.47 -1.97
CA PHE A 29 -21.47 -6.45 -3.04
C PHE A 29 -21.48 -7.86 -2.45
N THR A 30 -22.32 -8.76 -2.95
CA THR A 30 -22.57 -10.08 -2.32
C THR A 30 -21.95 -11.28 -3.06
N ASP A 31 -21.49 -11.07 -4.32
CA ASP A 31 -20.98 -12.15 -5.17
C ASP A 31 -19.46 -12.35 -5.00
N PHE A 32 -19.03 -12.71 -3.79
CA PHE A 32 -17.63 -12.93 -3.44
C PHE A 32 -17.40 -14.11 -2.51
N ASN A 33 -16.15 -14.57 -2.45
CA ASN A 33 -15.62 -15.45 -1.40
C ASN A 33 -14.57 -14.72 -0.57
N ILE A 34 -14.40 -15.13 0.69
CA ILE A 34 -13.27 -14.76 1.51
C ILE A 34 -12.35 -15.95 1.69
N ILE A 35 -11.05 -15.75 1.48
CA ILE A 35 -10.00 -16.75 1.64
C ILE A 35 -8.96 -16.17 2.59
N ALA A 36 -9.01 -16.56 3.85
CA ALA A 36 -8.00 -16.23 4.84
C ALA A 36 -6.84 -17.23 4.76
N VAL A 37 -5.61 -16.72 4.74
CA VAL A 37 -4.41 -17.56 4.71
C VAL A 37 -3.62 -17.33 5.99
N ASP A 38 -3.71 -18.27 6.93
CA ASP A 38 -2.88 -18.26 8.14
C ASP A 38 -1.46 -18.73 7.79
N ASP A 39 -0.54 -17.79 7.75
CA ASP A 39 0.88 -18.00 7.42
C ASP A 39 1.68 -18.49 8.65
N GLY A 40 1.14 -19.44 9.39
CA GLY A 40 1.80 -20.07 10.53
C GLY A 40 1.82 -19.18 11.77
N SER A 41 0.68 -18.59 12.13
CA SER A 41 0.54 -17.77 13.34
C SER A 41 0.88 -18.59 14.60
N THR A 42 1.49 -17.89 15.57
CA THR A 42 1.87 -18.45 16.88
C THR A 42 1.04 -17.87 18.03
N ASP A 43 0.14 -16.95 17.71
CA ASP A 43 -0.87 -16.40 18.61
C ASP A 43 -2.23 -17.09 18.40
N THR A 44 -3.30 -16.54 18.95
CA THR A 44 -4.67 -17.09 18.84
C THR A 44 -5.36 -16.72 17.51
N SER A 45 -4.66 -16.26 16.47
CA SER A 45 -5.26 -15.92 15.17
C SER A 45 -6.02 -17.08 14.54
N ALA A 46 -5.45 -18.29 14.57
CA ALA A 46 -6.09 -19.50 14.05
C ALA A 46 -7.41 -19.85 14.79
N GLU A 47 -7.45 -19.63 16.10
CA GLU A 47 -8.65 -19.84 16.92
C GLU A 47 -9.74 -18.83 16.53
N VAL A 48 -9.38 -17.55 16.36
CA VAL A 48 -10.32 -16.51 15.90
C VAL A 48 -10.88 -16.89 14.54
N LEU A 49 -10.04 -17.29 13.56
CA LEU A 49 -10.48 -17.70 12.23
C LEU A 49 -11.42 -18.93 12.26
N SER A 50 -11.23 -19.86 13.20
CA SER A 50 -12.09 -21.01 13.35
C SER A 50 -13.55 -20.66 13.65
N GLY A 51 -13.80 -19.51 14.29
CA GLY A 51 -15.12 -18.95 14.55
C GLY A 51 -15.91 -18.58 13.29
N TYR A 52 -15.23 -18.46 12.15
CA TYR A 52 -15.83 -18.13 10.84
C TYR A 52 -16.04 -19.34 9.93
N THR A 53 -15.91 -20.56 10.46
CA THR A 53 -16.10 -21.80 9.70
C THR A 53 -17.46 -21.81 8.98
N GLY A 54 -17.45 -22.09 7.68
CA GLY A 54 -18.65 -22.06 6.82
C GLY A 54 -18.99 -20.70 6.21
N ARG A 55 -18.42 -19.60 6.74
CA ARG A 55 -18.58 -18.25 6.17
C ARG A 55 -17.38 -17.84 5.28
N ILE A 56 -16.18 -18.31 5.64
CA ILE A 56 -14.94 -18.06 4.90
C ILE A 56 -14.19 -19.36 4.66
N LYS A 57 -13.27 -19.36 3.69
CA LYS A 57 -12.29 -20.44 3.52
C LYS A 57 -11.03 -20.09 4.30
N VAL A 58 -10.46 -21.03 5.04
CA VAL A 58 -9.19 -20.86 5.75
C VAL A 58 -8.17 -21.83 5.19
N LEU A 59 -7.00 -21.31 4.81
CA LEU A 59 -5.82 -22.09 4.43
C LEU A 59 -4.73 -21.82 5.48
N THR A 60 -4.15 -22.89 6.04
CA THR A 60 -3.01 -22.78 6.94
C THR A 60 -1.75 -23.28 6.24
N GLN A 61 -0.64 -22.53 6.35
CA GLN A 61 0.66 -22.89 5.82
C GLN A 61 1.78 -22.57 6.80
N PRO A 62 2.96 -23.21 6.71
CA PRO A 62 4.16 -22.75 7.40
C PRO A 62 4.51 -21.31 6.98
N ASN A 63 5.03 -20.50 7.91
CA ASN A 63 5.36 -19.11 7.62
C ASN A 63 6.34 -18.97 6.44
N ARG A 64 5.84 -18.42 5.34
CA ARG A 64 6.58 -18.12 4.10
C ARG A 64 6.61 -16.63 3.76
N GLY A 65 5.92 -15.82 4.55
CA GLY A 65 5.83 -14.37 4.43
C GLY A 65 4.64 -13.90 3.61
N LEU A 66 4.36 -12.61 3.73
CA LEU A 66 3.16 -11.93 3.25
C LEU A 66 2.88 -12.17 1.75
N SER A 67 3.90 -12.05 0.89
CA SER A 67 3.76 -12.31 -0.55
C SER A 67 3.32 -13.74 -0.84
N ALA A 68 3.91 -14.72 -0.14
CA ALA A 68 3.56 -16.14 -0.32
C ALA A 68 2.14 -16.45 0.16
N ALA A 69 1.70 -15.83 1.27
CA ALA A 69 0.35 -15.96 1.80
C ALA A 69 -0.69 -15.40 0.81
N ARG A 70 -0.48 -14.18 0.29
CA ARG A 70 -1.36 -13.61 -0.74
C ARG A 70 -1.42 -14.49 -1.99
N ASN A 71 -0.27 -14.96 -2.48
CA ASN A 71 -0.21 -15.85 -3.63
C ASN A 71 -0.94 -17.19 -3.39
N ALA A 72 -0.81 -17.76 -2.20
CA ALA A 72 -1.48 -19.02 -1.85
C ALA A 72 -3.01 -18.84 -1.84
N GLY A 73 -3.50 -17.74 -1.28
CA GLY A 73 -4.92 -17.41 -1.30
C GLY A 73 -5.48 -17.26 -2.71
N VAL A 74 -4.77 -16.54 -3.57
CA VAL A 74 -5.19 -16.38 -4.98
C VAL A 74 -5.24 -17.71 -5.72
N ARG A 75 -4.26 -18.61 -5.50
CA ARG A 75 -4.26 -19.95 -6.11
C ARG A 75 -5.44 -20.83 -5.68
N LEU A 76 -5.99 -20.62 -4.49
CA LEU A 76 -7.14 -21.38 -3.99
C LEU A 76 -8.47 -20.87 -4.57
N GLY A 77 -8.50 -19.63 -5.03
CA GLY A 77 -9.66 -19.01 -5.62
C GLY A 77 -9.73 -19.17 -7.13
N THR A 78 -10.91 -18.83 -7.71
CA THR A 78 -11.16 -18.95 -9.16
C THR A 78 -11.98 -17.80 -9.71
N ALA A 79 -12.25 -16.76 -8.92
CA ALA A 79 -13.06 -15.62 -9.30
C ALA A 79 -12.40 -14.77 -10.40
N GLU A 80 -13.20 -13.98 -11.13
CA GLU A 80 -12.76 -13.05 -12.16
C GLU A 80 -11.84 -11.95 -11.61
N TYR A 81 -12.15 -11.49 -10.40
CA TYR A 81 -11.39 -10.45 -9.69
C TYR A 81 -10.74 -11.00 -8.43
N VAL A 82 -9.64 -10.38 -8.04
CA VAL A 82 -8.93 -10.61 -6.77
C VAL A 82 -8.87 -9.30 -6.01
N ALA A 83 -9.30 -9.33 -4.77
CA ALA A 83 -9.17 -8.25 -3.81
C ALA A 83 -8.24 -8.67 -2.67
N PHE A 84 -7.53 -7.72 -2.08
CA PHE A 84 -6.65 -7.97 -0.94
C PHE A 84 -7.14 -7.17 0.25
N LEU A 85 -7.12 -7.75 1.43
CA LEU A 85 -7.42 -7.08 2.69
C LEU A 85 -6.41 -7.55 3.74
N ASP A 86 -5.56 -6.64 4.21
CA ASP A 86 -4.61 -6.97 5.27
C ASP A 86 -5.35 -7.18 6.61
N ALA A 87 -4.85 -8.07 7.44
CA ALA A 87 -5.53 -8.57 8.65
C ALA A 87 -5.70 -7.53 9.77
N ASP A 88 -5.24 -6.31 9.56
CA ASP A 88 -5.35 -5.17 10.47
C ASP A 88 -6.07 -3.96 9.85
N ASP A 89 -6.53 -4.07 8.59
CA ASP A 89 -7.28 -3.03 7.90
C ASP A 89 -8.79 -3.31 7.92
N ILE A 90 -9.58 -2.28 7.61
CA ILE A 90 -11.04 -2.35 7.64
C ILE A 90 -11.58 -1.74 6.34
N TRP A 91 -12.51 -2.43 5.71
CA TRP A 91 -13.24 -1.92 4.56
C TRP A 91 -14.49 -1.15 4.96
N GLU A 92 -14.79 -0.07 4.25
CA GLU A 92 -16.11 0.53 4.25
C GLU A 92 -17.06 -0.31 3.37
N HIS A 93 -18.35 -0.36 3.72
CA HIS A 93 -19.31 -1.26 3.11
C HIS A 93 -19.37 -1.25 1.58
N PRO A 94 -19.22 -0.13 0.85
CA PRO A 94 -19.32 -0.12 -0.61
C PRO A 94 -18.00 -0.38 -1.34
N MET A 95 -16.92 -0.78 -0.65
CA MET A 95 -15.57 -0.90 -1.25
C MET A 95 -15.57 -1.85 -2.46
N LEU A 96 -16.07 -3.07 -2.32
CA LEU A 96 -16.14 -4.05 -3.41
C LEU A 96 -17.09 -3.59 -4.52
N GLU A 97 -18.27 -3.09 -4.18
CA GLU A 97 -19.26 -2.61 -5.14
C GLU A 97 -18.68 -1.50 -6.04
N ARG A 98 -18.04 -0.51 -5.43
CA ARG A 98 -17.44 0.63 -6.14
C ARG A 98 -16.29 0.22 -7.06
N THR A 99 -15.39 -0.62 -6.57
CA THR A 99 -14.22 -1.05 -7.34
C THR A 99 -14.58 -2.00 -8.47
N VAL A 100 -15.48 -2.96 -8.24
CA VAL A 100 -15.98 -3.86 -9.29
C VAL A 100 -16.73 -3.06 -10.36
N ALA A 101 -17.63 -2.15 -9.98
CA ALA A 101 -18.34 -1.31 -10.95
C ALA A 101 -17.40 -0.43 -11.77
N ALA A 102 -16.28 0.05 -11.20
CA ALA A 102 -15.27 0.79 -11.95
C ALA A 102 -14.56 -0.10 -12.99
N LEU A 103 -14.19 -1.33 -12.62
CA LEU A 103 -13.59 -2.29 -13.55
C LEU A 103 -14.56 -2.72 -14.67
N ASP A 104 -15.84 -2.91 -14.35
CA ASP A 104 -16.86 -3.28 -15.34
C ASP A 104 -17.05 -2.15 -16.39
N ARG A 105 -16.98 -0.89 -15.96
CA ARG A 105 -17.09 0.28 -16.86
C ARG A 105 -15.81 0.54 -17.68
N LEU A 106 -14.66 0.11 -17.21
CA LEU A 106 -13.35 0.37 -17.81
C LEU A 106 -12.65 -0.95 -18.15
N PRO A 107 -13.01 -1.63 -19.26
CA PRO A 107 -12.46 -2.95 -19.61
C PRO A 107 -10.93 -2.97 -19.78
N HIS A 108 -10.32 -1.84 -20.11
CA HIS A 108 -8.86 -1.68 -20.26
C HIS A 108 -8.15 -1.41 -18.92
N ALA A 109 -8.90 -1.09 -17.85
CA ALA A 109 -8.31 -0.97 -16.53
C ALA A 109 -7.96 -2.35 -15.97
N VAL A 110 -6.70 -2.52 -15.54
CA VAL A 110 -6.17 -3.78 -15.00
C VAL A 110 -6.46 -3.95 -13.52
N LEU A 111 -6.61 -2.84 -12.81
CA LEU A 111 -7.04 -2.79 -11.41
C LEU A 111 -7.82 -1.50 -11.14
N ALA A 112 -8.66 -1.54 -10.09
CA ALA A 112 -9.25 -0.37 -9.47
C ALA A 112 -8.71 -0.21 -8.04
N TYR A 113 -8.53 1.03 -7.59
CA TYR A 113 -8.10 1.30 -6.21
C TYR A 113 -8.78 2.55 -5.67
N THR A 114 -8.97 2.56 -4.34
CA THR A 114 -9.63 3.64 -3.62
C THR A 114 -8.63 4.49 -2.86
N ASP A 115 -9.09 5.63 -2.33
CA ASP A 115 -8.36 6.32 -1.28
C ASP A 115 -8.43 5.56 0.04
N VAL A 116 -7.62 5.98 1.01
CA VAL A 116 -7.44 5.31 2.29
C VAL A 116 -7.49 6.32 3.41
N ALA A 117 -8.34 6.11 4.41
CA ALA A 117 -8.29 6.83 5.67
C ALA A 117 -7.28 6.17 6.60
N VAL A 118 -6.42 6.96 7.24
CA VAL A 118 -5.44 6.46 8.21
C VAL A 118 -6.03 6.54 9.61
N VAL A 119 -6.03 5.43 10.34
CA VAL A 119 -6.48 5.35 11.73
C VAL A 119 -5.34 4.86 12.65
N ASP A 120 -5.40 5.22 13.93
CA ASP A 120 -4.46 4.69 14.94
C ASP A 120 -4.82 3.25 15.35
N SER A 121 -4.03 2.66 16.23
CA SER A 121 -4.27 1.30 16.75
C SER A 121 -5.61 1.14 17.47
N SER A 122 -6.26 2.21 17.89
CA SER A 122 -7.58 2.22 18.51
C SER A 122 -8.72 2.54 17.53
N GLY A 123 -8.41 2.66 16.23
CA GLY A 123 -9.38 3.01 15.18
C GLY A 123 -9.72 4.49 15.07
N ARG A 124 -9.04 5.39 15.83
CA ARG A 124 -9.28 6.83 15.75
C ARG A 124 -8.65 7.44 14.50
N PRO A 125 -9.37 8.31 13.77
CA PRO A 125 -8.84 8.92 12.56
C PRO A 125 -7.58 9.76 12.84
N ILE A 126 -6.53 9.54 12.02
CA ILE A 126 -5.31 10.36 11.96
C ILE A 126 -5.34 11.23 10.70
N ASN A 127 -5.79 10.67 9.56
CA ASN A 127 -5.92 11.38 8.29
C ASN A 127 -7.14 10.82 7.54
N ALA A 128 -7.97 11.71 6.98
CA ALA A 128 -9.21 11.32 6.32
C ALA A 128 -9.01 10.77 4.90
N ALA A 129 -7.90 11.11 4.21
CA ALA A 129 -7.60 10.64 2.87
C ALA A 129 -6.09 10.69 2.61
N LEU A 130 -5.50 9.55 2.27
CA LEU A 130 -4.05 9.40 2.12
C LEU A 130 -3.57 9.81 0.72
N VAL A 131 -4.35 9.47 -0.30
CA VAL A 131 -3.99 9.64 -1.72
C VAL A 131 -4.48 10.98 -2.26
N SER A 132 -5.43 11.62 -1.59
CA SER A 132 -6.21 12.80 -2.00
C SER A 132 -5.62 13.55 -3.20
N ASN A 133 -6.19 13.33 -4.35
CA ASN A 133 -6.10 14.13 -5.60
C ASN A 133 -4.73 14.70 -6.01
N SER A 134 -3.64 14.15 -5.51
CA SER A 134 -2.35 14.77 -5.70
C SER A 134 -1.87 14.79 -7.15
N LEU A 135 -2.41 13.97 -8.05
CA LEU A 135 -2.04 13.99 -9.46
C LEU A 135 -3.19 14.32 -10.43
N GLY A 136 -4.45 14.21 -10.01
CA GLY A 136 -5.60 14.35 -10.92
C GLY A 136 -5.64 13.31 -12.05
N ARG A 137 -4.78 12.30 -11.99
CA ARG A 137 -4.64 11.19 -12.94
C ARG A 137 -4.14 9.92 -12.26
N ALA A 138 -4.35 8.77 -12.90
CA ALA A 138 -3.75 7.52 -12.48
C ALA A 138 -2.20 7.58 -12.57
N PRO A 139 -1.46 6.92 -11.66
CA PRO A 139 -0.01 6.93 -11.64
C PRO A 139 0.56 6.27 -12.90
N GLN A 140 1.65 6.82 -13.39
CA GLN A 140 2.49 6.19 -14.40
C GLN A 140 3.55 5.32 -13.75
N LEU A 141 4.28 4.54 -14.54
CA LEU A 141 5.33 3.67 -14.03
C LEU A 141 6.38 4.44 -13.21
N ASP A 142 6.76 5.61 -13.69
CA ASP A 142 7.73 6.48 -13.02
C ASP A 142 7.20 7.02 -11.67
N ASP A 143 5.91 7.35 -11.61
CA ASP A 143 5.28 7.81 -10.36
C ASP A 143 5.32 6.70 -9.30
N LEU A 144 4.99 5.47 -9.68
CA LEU A 144 5.04 4.30 -8.80
C LEU A 144 6.46 4.05 -8.30
N PHE A 145 7.43 4.08 -9.20
CA PHE A 145 8.83 3.77 -8.89
C PHE A 145 9.49 4.86 -8.03
N VAL A 146 9.39 6.11 -8.47
CA VAL A 146 10.13 7.23 -7.84
C VAL A 146 9.48 7.65 -6.53
N SER A 147 8.16 7.70 -6.51
CA SER A 147 7.39 8.28 -5.39
C SER A 147 6.88 7.24 -4.41
N LEU A 148 7.01 5.94 -4.70
CA LEU A 148 6.34 4.88 -3.93
C LEU A 148 4.88 5.25 -3.72
N TRP A 149 4.17 5.44 -4.81
CA TRP A 149 2.78 5.87 -4.80
C TRP A 149 1.95 5.01 -3.84
N PRO A 150 1.18 5.61 -2.94
CA PRO A 150 0.52 4.88 -1.86
C PRO A 150 -0.72 4.12 -2.36
N ILE A 151 -0.52 3.06 -3.11
CA ILE A 151 -1.59 2.11 -3.41
C ILE A 151 -1.46 0.97 -2.41
N MET A 152 -2.25 1.02 -1.33
CA MET A 152 -2.29 -0.04 -0.33
C MET A 152 -2.96 -1.28 -0.92
N PRO A 153 -2.47 -2.50 -0.67
CA PRO A 153 -3.12 -3.71 -1.13
C PRO A 153 -4.59 -3.79 -0.71
N SER A 154 -4.91 -3.41 0.52
CA SER A 154 -6.29 -3.40 1.03
C SER A 154 -7.25 -2.48 0.25
N ALA A 155 -6.72 -1.54 -0.54
CA ALA A 155 -7.52 -0.65 -1.37
C ALA A 155 -7.68 -1.13 -2.83
N VAL A 156 -7.18 -2.32 -3.17
CA VAL A 156 -7.08 -2.78 -4.56
C VAL A 156 -8.01 -3.95 -4.85
N VAL A 157 -8.73 -3.84 -5.96
CA VAL A 157 -9.34 -4.97 -6.68
C VAL A 157 -8.70 -5.04 -8.07
N MET A 158 -8.21 -6.22 -8.47
CA MET A 158 -7.56 -6.39 -9.77
C MET A 158 -8.14 -7.55 -10.56
N ARG A 159 -7.99 -7.51 -11.89
CA ARG A 159 -8.36 -8.63 -12.75
C ARG A 159 -7.43 -9.82 -12.47
N ARG A 160 -8.01 -11.00 -12.25
CA ARG A 160 -7.24 -12.24 -12.03
C ARG A 160 -6.27 -12.50 -13.18
N GLY A 161 -6.70 -12.35 -14.44
CA GLY A 161 -5.83 -12.57 -15.59
C GLY A 161 -4.57 -11.69 -15.58
N VAL A 162 -4.64 -10.48 -14.99
CA VAL A 162 -3.47 -9.61 -14.81
C VAL A 162 -2.57 -10.15 -13.70
N PHE A 163 -3.14 -10.58 -12.57
CA PHE A 163 -2.37 -11.22 -11.50
C PHE A 163 -1.59 -12.45 -12.01
N ASP A 164 -2.27 -13.31 -12.77
CA ASP A 164 -1.69 -14.53 -13.34
C ASP A 164 -0.60 -14.21 -14.38
N ALA A 165 -0.83 -13.23 -15.26
CA ALA A 165 0.16 -12.78 -16.25
C ALA A 165 1.43 -12.20 -15.61
N ILE A 166 1.29 -11.57 -14.45
CA ILE A 166 2.41 -11.07 -13.65
C ILE A 166 3.13 -12.24 -12.94
N GLY A 167 2.41 -13.32 -12.58
CA GLY A 167 2.91 -14.42 -11.76
C GLY A 167 2.84 -14.12 -10.26
N GLY A 168 1.96 -13.20 -9.85
CA GLY A 168 1.70 -12.85 -8.47
C GLY A 168 2.72 -11.91 -7.82
N PHE A 169 2.61 -11.77 -6.50
CA PHE A 169 3.58 -11.01 -5.68
C PHE A 169 4.94 -11.71 -5.65
N SER A 170 6.02 -10.95 -5.77
CA SER A 170 7.37 -11.50 -5.67
C SER A 170 7.66 -11.97 -4.24
N GLU A 171 7.90 -13.28 -4.08
CA GLU A 171 8.22 -13.88 -2.78
C GLU A 171 9.63 -13.54 -2.29
N ALA A 172 10.46 -12.92 -3.14
CA ALA A 172 11.78 -12.43 -2.74
C ALA A 172 11.72 -11.39 -1.62
N PHE A 173 10.63 -10.62 -1.54
CA PHE A 173 10.44 -9.64 -0.47
C PHE A 173 10.05 -10.26 0.88
N ARG A 174 9.45 -11.46 0.87
CA ARG A 174 8.84 -12.08 2.07
C ARG A 174 7.87 -11.11 2.75
N SER A 175 8.29 -10.53 3.90
CA SER A 175 7.53 -9.51 4.65
C SER A 175 8.35 -8.23 4.85
N LEU A 176 9.25 -7.93 3.93
CA LEU A 176 10.13 -6.76 4.04
C LEU A 176 9.47 -5.45 3.60
N GLY A 177 8.42 -5.52 2.76
CA GLY A 177 7.79 -4.37 2.11
C GLY A 177 8.31 -4.13 0.69
N TYR A 178 7.64 -3.26 -0.06
CA TYR A 178 7.83 -2.96 -1.49
C TYR A 178 7.34 -4.06 -2.46
N GLU A 179 6.83 -5.18 -1.97
CA GLU A 179 6.23 -6.23 -2.81
C GLU A 179 5.01 -5.70 -3.58
N ASP A 180 4.24 -4.83 -2.95
CA ASP A 180 3.08 -4.15 -3.50
C ASP A 180 3.47 -3.15 -4.59
N VAL A 181 4.41 -2.27 -4.33
CA VAL A 181 4.90 -1.31 -5.34
C VAL A 181 5.45 -2.03 -6.56
N PHE A 182 6.23 -3.11 -6.36
CA PHE A 182 6.75 -3.91 -7.46
C PHE A 182 5.64 -4.59 -8.25
N MET A 183 4.60 -5.08 -7.56
CA MET A 183 3.41 -5.66 -8.18
C MET A 183 2.67 -4.62 -9.03
N TRP A 184 2.44 -3.41 -8.48
CA TRP A 184 1.74 -2.34 -9.19
C TRP A 184 2.52 -1.85 -10.41
N MET A 185 3.83 -1.76 -10.33
CA MET A 185 4.67 -1.41 -11.48
C MET A 185 4.49 -2.42 -12.62
N ARG A 186 4.46 -3.71 -12.31
CA ARG A 186 4.24 -4.76 -13.31
C ARG A 186 2.82 -4.74 -13.87
N ALA A 187 1.83 -4.48 -13.02
CA ALA A 187 0.45 -4.33 -13.46
C ALA A 187 0.30 -3.12 -14.41
N ARG A 188 1.01 -2.02 -14.14
CA ARG A 188 0.95 -0.81 -14.97
C ARG A 188 1.52 -1.00 -16.39
N GLU A 189 2.41 -1.97 -16.58
CA GLU A 189 2.86 -2.38 -17.91
C GLU A 189 1.75 -3.03 -18.75
N LEU A 190 0.75 -3.64 -18.11
CA LEU A 190 -0.32 -4.38 -18.75
C LEU A 190 -1.59 -3.54 -19.01
N GLY A 191 -1.73 -2.38 -18.35
CA GLY A 191 -2.87 -1.51 -18.57
C GLY A 191 -2.98 -0.37 -17.59
N GLU A 192 -4.09 0.34 -17.65
CA GLU A 192 -4.36 1.50 -16.82
C GLU A 192 -4.96 1.11 -15.46
N PHE A 193 -4.91 2.04 -14.51
CA PHE A 193 -5.54 1.92 -13.20
C PHE A 193 -6.76 2.83 -13.10
N ALA A 194 -7.84 2.32 -12.55
CA ALA A 194 -9.01 3.10 -12.19
C ALA A 194 -8.86 3.61 -10.75
N TYR A 195 -8.79 4.92 -10.56
CA TYR A 195 -8.73 5.54 -9.23
C TYR A 195 -10.10 6.04 -8.80
N LEU A 196 -10.53 5.68 -7.60
CA LEU A 196 -11.72 6.18 -6.93
C LEU A 196 -11.28 7.07 -5.75
N PRO A 197 -11.59 8.38 -5.79
CA PRO A 197 -11.18 9.32 -4.74
C PRO A 197 -12.06 9.23 -3.48
N GLU A 198 -12.54 8.04 -3.16
CA GLU A 198 -13.35 7.74 -1.99
C GLU A 198 -12.47 6.97 -0.98
N PRO A 199 -12.35 7.39 0.29
CA PRO A 199 -11.58 6.67 1.30
C PRO A 199 -12.40 5.47 1.80
N LEU A 200 -12.38 4.38 1.05
CA LEU A 200 -13.16 3.17 1.32
C LEU A 200 -12.40 2.11 2.14
N VAL A 201 -11.22 2.46 2.62
CA VAL A 201 -10.39 1.63 3.50
C VAL A 201 -9.91 2.44 4.68
N ARG A 202 -10.04 1.89 5.88
CA ARG A 202 -9.36 2.38 7.07
C ARG A 202 -8.06 1.59 7.27
N TRP A 203 -6.95 2.22 6.93
CA TRP A 203 -5.63 1.66 7.15
C TRP A 203 -5.19 1.88 8.59
N ARG A 204 -5.03 0.79 9.31
CA ARG A 204 -4.61 0.82 10.72
C ARG A 204 -3.10 0.98 10.81
N PHE A 205 -2.74 2.13 11.32
CA PHE A 205 -1.36 2.49 11.47
C PHE A 205 -0.84 2.09 12.86
N SER A 206 0.03 1.08 12.92
CA SER A 206 0.72 0.69 14.13
C SER A 206 2.12 1.32 14.20
N ALA A 207 2.47 1.93 15.34
CA ALA A 207 3.81 2.45 15.55
C ALA A 207 4.82 1.28 15.57
N PHE A 208 5.88 1.39 14.78
CA PHE A 208 6.94 0.37 14.78
C PHE A 208 7.65 0.31 16.13
N PRO A 209 7.66 -0.84 16.81
CA PRO A 209 8.23 -0.95 18.15
C PRO A 209 9.76 -0.79 18.18
N HIS A 210 10.45 -0.81 17.02
CA HIS A 210 11.91 -0.79 16.96
C HIS A 210 12.46 -0.06 15.73
N PRO A 211 12.79 1.25 15.83
CA PRO A 211 13.24 2.09 14.71
C PRO A 211 14.45 1.52 13.95
N LEU A 212 15.43 0.93 14.66
CA LEU A 212 16.61 0.35 14.01
C LEU A 212 16.30 -0.92 13.21
N LYS A 213 15.37 -1.77 13.70
CA LYS A 213 14.90 -2.94 12.95
C LYS A 213 14.16 -2.49 11.69
N GLN A 214 13.35 -1.45 11.80
CA GLN A 214 12.63 -0.90 10.66
C GLN A 214 13.56 -0.30 9.60
N ALA A 215 14.56 0.48 10.01
CA ALA A 215 15.55 1.04 9.09
C ALA A 215 16.37 -0.04 8.37
N ARG A 216 16.66 -1.16 9.05
CA ARG A 216 17.32 -2.32 8.44
C ARG A 216 16.38 -3.00 7.43
N LYS A 217 15.13 -3.23 7.82
CA LYS A 217 14.09 -3.81 6.97
C LYS A 217 13.91 -3.00 5.67
N GLU A 218 13.77 -1.66 5.78
CA GLU A 218 13.66 -0.77 4.63
C GLU A 218 14.87 -0.82 3.70
N ARG A 219 16.09 -0.87 4.25
CA ARG A 219 17.30 -0.97 3.46
C ARG A 219 17.38 -2.30 2.70
N ASP A 220 17.02 -3.40 3.36
CA ASP A 220 17.07 -4.73 2.75
C ASP A 220 15.99 -4.86 1.67
N SER A 221 14.78 -4.32 1.91
CA SER A 221 13.72 -4.22 0.90
C SER A 221 14.16 -3.40 -0.31
N ALA A 222 14.79 -2.26 -0.08
CA ALA A 222 15.25 -1.38 -1.16
C ALA A 222 16.29 -2.08 -2.05
N LYS A 223 17.20 -2.87 -1.49
CA LYS A 223 18.18 -3.64 -2.26
C LYS A 223 17.52 -4.68 -3.16
N ILE A 224 16.56 -5.46 -2.60
CA ILE A 224 15.81 -6.45 -3.35
C ILE A 224 15.04 -5.76 -4.48
N PHE A 225 14.33 -4.68 -4.16
CA PHE A 225 13.55 -3.91 -5.11
C PHE A 225 14.40 -3.38 -6.27
N GLU A 226 15.54 -2.76 -5.97
CA GLU A 226 16.46 -2.26 -7.00
C GLU A 226 17.03 -3.39 -7.85
N GLY A 227 17.34 -4.55 -7.26
CA GLY A 227 17.79 -5.74 -7.98
C GLY A 227 16.75 -6.21 -8.99
N LEU A 228 15.51 -6.40 -8.56
CA LEU A 228 14.40 -6.83 -9.40
C LEU A 228 14.07 -5.81 -10.50
N VAL A 229 14.16 -4.51 -10.17
CA VAL A 229 13.97 -3.44 -11.15
C VAL A 229 15.06 -3.44 -12.21
N ARG A 230 16.33 -3.63 -11.84
CA ARG A 230 17.45 -3.74 -12.79
C ARG A 230 17.29 -4.95 -13.69
N GLU A 231 16.87 -6.08 -13.14
CA GLU A 231 16.62 -7.31 -13.91
C GLU A 231 15.48 -7.09 -14.92
N ARG A 232 14.36 -6.52 -14.49
CA ARG A 232 13.15 -6.37 -15.31
C ARG A 232 13.28 -5.29 -16.37
N TRP A 233 13.72 -4.08 -15.99
CA TRP A 233 13.73 -2.90 -16.86
C TRP A 233 15.09 -2.54 -17.43
N GLN A 234 16.15 -3.27 -17.09
CA GLN A 234 17.49 -3.17 -17.67
C GLN A 234 17.96 -1.70 -17.87
N ARG A 235 18.08 -1.21 -19.13
CA ARG A 235 18.59 0.13 -19.45
C ARG A 235 17.73 1.26 -18.90
N SER A 236 16.41 1.05 -18.78
CA SER A 236 15.49 2.04 -18.24
C SER A 236 15.56 2.17 -16.72
N ALA A 237 16.16 1.20 -16.03
CA ALA A 237 16.23 1.19 -14.56
C ALA A 237 17.19 2.26 -14.00
N ALA A 238 18.30 2.55 -14.64
CA ALA A 238 19.33 3.42 -14.08
C ALA A 238 18.87 4.87 -13.82
N PRO A 239 18.18 5.56 -14.73
CA PRO A 239 17.62 6.88 -14.47
C PRO A 239 16.59 6.90 -13.34
N LEU A 240 15.73 5.87 -13.31
CA LEU A 240 14.67 5.72 -12.30
C LEU A 240 15.28 5.50 -10.90
N ILE A 241 16.28 4.62 -10.76
CA ILE A 241 16.99 4.38 -9.50
C ILE A 241 17.64 5.65 -9.00
N LYS A 242 18.30 6.42 -9.87
CA LYS A 242 18.91 7.71 -9.51
C LYS A 242 17.86 8.75 -9.08
N ALA A 243 16.70 8.78 -9.73
CA ALA A 243 15.59 9.65 -9.32
C ALA A 243 15.05 9.26 -7.94
N ARG A 244 14.88 7.94 -7.69
CA ARG A 244 14.44 7.40 -6.41
C ARG A 244 15.40 7.68 -5.24
N GLU A 245 16.70 7.66 -5.46
CA GLU A 245 17.70 8.02 -4.42
C GLU A 245 17.47 9.45 -3.89
N ARG A 246 16.90 10.33 -4.71
CA ARG A 246 16.57 11.71 -4.35
C ARG A 246 15.17 11.86 -3.75
N ALA A 247 14.29 10.90 -3.99
CA ALA A 247 12.91 10.90 -3.50
C ALA A 247 12.82 10.65 -1.98
N PRO A 248 11.70 11.02 -1.34
CA PRO A 248 11.46 10.61 0.04
C PRO A 248 11.35 9.07 0.10
N ARG A 249 12.07 8.47 1.06
CA ARG A 249 12.04 6.99 1.22
C ARG A 249 10.82 6.47 1.98
N SER A 250 9.95 7.35 2.45
CA SER A 250 8.70 6.99 3.10
C SER A 250 7.54 7.71 2.44
N ILE A 251 6.42 7.02 2.38
CA ILE A 251 5.15 7.54 1.89
C ILE A 251 4.76 8.84 2.60
N LEU A 252 4.93 8.90 3.91
CA LEU A 252 4.64 10.08 4.73
C LEU A 252 5.54 11.26 4.37
N GLY A 253 6.83 10.98 4.08
CA GLY A 253 7.74 12.01 3.59
C GLY A 253 7.34 12.55 2.21
N TYR A 254 6.77 11.70 1.35
CA TYR A 254 6.24 12.10 0.04
C TYR A 254 4.98 12.95 0.19
N ILE A 255 3.99 12.48 0.96
CA ILE A 255 2.73 13.21 1.23
C ILE A 255 3.04 14.60 1.78
N GLY A 256 3.92 14.68 2.77
CA GLY A 256 4.31 15.96 3.36
C GLY A 256 4.99 16.92 2.38
N LEU A 257 5.87 16.43 1.49
CA LEU A 257 6.49 17.28 0.46
C LEU A 257 5.48 17.74 -0.58
N ARG A 258 4.54 16.90 -0.93
CA ARG A 258 3.48 17.24 -1.86
C ARG A 258 2.53 18.28 -1.29
N ALA A 259 2.02 18.06 -0.09
CA ALA A 259 1.19 19.02 0.62
C ALA A 259 1.88 20.39 0.74
N LEU A 260 3.21 20.43 0.99
CA LEU A 260 3.98 21.67 0.96
C LEU A 260 3.98 22.33 -0.42
N ALA A 261 4.09 21.57 -1.50
CA ALA A 261 4.09 22.08 -2.86
C ALA A 261 2.74 22.69 -3.25
N GLU A 262 1.66 22.12 -2.74
CA GLU A 262 0.26 22.56 -2.92
C GLU A 262 -0.16 23.67 -1.94
N GLY A 263 0.72 24.02 -0.98
CA GLY A 263 0.45 25.06 0.02
C GLY A 263 -0.32 24.57 1.25
N ASP A 264 -0.69 23.29 1.29
CA ASP A 264 -1.34 22.66 2.44
C ASP A 264 -0.31 22.29 3.53
N ARG A 265 -0.12 23.26 4.41
CA ARG A 265 0.86 23.16 5.50
C ARG A 265 0.37 22.31 6.66
N SER A 266 -0.96 22.16 6.82
CA SER A 266 -1.53 21.31 7.87
C SER A 266 -1.21 19.86 7.58
N THR A 267 -1.61 19.37 6.42
CA THR A 267 -1.31 18.01 5.96
C THR A 267 0.20 17.73 5.90
N ALA A 268 1.00 18.73 5.49
CA ALA A 268 2.46 18.58 5.48
C ALA A 268 3.04 18.36 6.88
N ARG A 269 2.58 19.12 7.87
CA ARG A 269 3.03 18.96 9.27
C ARG A 269 2.65 17.60 9.82
N ASP A 270 1.40 17.18 9.61
CA ASP A 270 0.90 15.92 10.11
C ASP A 270 1.67 14.73 9.50
N ALA A 271 1.87 14.75 8.19
CA ALA A 271 2.66 13.74 7.49
C ALA A 271 4.12 13.70 7.96
N PHE A 272 4.78 14.85 8.14
CA PHE A 272 6.16 14.86 8.64
C PHE A 272 6.26 14.52 10.11
N ALA A 273 5.30 14.92 10.95
CA ALA A 273 5.25 14.49 12.36
C ALA A 273 5.13 12.98 12.46
N LEU A 274 4.26 12.37 11.64
CA LEU A 274 4.17 10.93 11.52
C LEU A 274 5.48 10.33 11.00
N ALA A 275 6.10 10.87 9.95
CA ALA A 275 7.38 10.40 9.44
C ALA A 275 8.51 10.44 10.48
N ILE A 276 8.52 11.45 11.37
CA ILE A 276 9.44 11.54 12.50
C ILE A 276 9.13 10.44 13.52
N ARG A 277 7.86 10.22 13.82
CA ARG A 277 7.43 9.18 14.78
C ARG A 277 7.83 7.77 14.34
N PHE A 278 7.89 7.55 13.01
CA PHE A 278 8.30 6.27 12.42
C PHE A 278 9.81 6.08 12.30
N ASP A 279 10.51 7.15 11.94
CA ASP A 279 11.96 7.15 11.78
C ASP A 279 12.52 8.38 12.50
N PRO A 280 12.59 8.32 13.86
CA PRO A 280 13.03 9.44 14.69
C PRO A 280 14.54 9.76 14.50
N TRP A 281 15.30 8.85 13.91
CA TRP A 281 16.72 9.04 13.65
C TRP A 281 17.00 9.74 12.31
N ARG A 282 15.98 9.99 11.53
CA ARG A 282 16.14 10.61 10.21
C ARG A 282 16.06 12.14 10.31
N LEU A 283 17.21 12.78 10.45
CA LEU A 283 17.35 14.24 10.56
C LEU A 283 16.58 15.00 9.46
N ARG A 284 16.50 14.43 8.24
CA ARG A 284 15.78 15.01 7.10
C ARG A 284 14.27 15.15 7.35
N ASN A 285 13.66 14.27 8.15
CA ASN A 285 12.24 14.39 8.51
C ASN A 285 11.99 15.61 9.41
N TYR A 286 12.89 15.86 10.36
CA TYR A 286 12.81 17.06 11.21
C TYR A 286 12.99 18.35 10.41
N MET A 287 13.94 18.38 9.47
CA MET A 287 14.13 19.54 8.60
C MET A 287 12.90 19.81 7.74
N ARG A 288 12.25 18.76 7.22
CA ARG A 288 11.01 18.87 6.44
C ARG A 288 9.85 19.35 7.31
N TYR A 289 9.72 18.82 8.52
CA TYR A 289 8.73 19.26 9.50
C TYR A 289 8.88 20.73 9.84
N LEU A 290 10.09 21.19 10.17
CA LEU A 290 10.37 22.59 10.44
C LEU A 290 10.05 23.49 9.24
N ARG A 291 10.38 23.03 8.03
CA ARG A 291 10.04 23.74 6.79
C ARG A 291 8.54 23.97 6.61
N ALA A 292 7.70 23.09 7.15
CA ALA A 292 6.24 23.24 7.09
C ALA A 292 5.69 24.40 7.94
N PHE A 293 6.49 24.97 8.84
CA PHE A 293 6.16 26.18 9.60
C PHE A 293 6.64 27.48 8.96
N LEU A 294 7.59 27.41 8.01
CA LEU A 294 8.17 28.62 7.40
C LEU A 294 7.22 29.25 6.35
N PRO A 295 7.12 30.58 6.23
CA PRO A 295 6.40 31.23 5.15
C PRO A 295 6.86 30.75 3.75
N ALA A 296 6.00 30.77 2.75
CA ALA A 296 6.33 30.27 1.40
C ALA A 296 7.55 30.98 0.78
N THR A 297 7.74 32.24 1.10
CA THR A 297 8.89 33.07 0.71
C THR A 297 10.20 32.57 1.32
N ALA A 298 10.22 32.22 2.60
CA ALA A 298 11.41 31.72 3.30
C ALA A 298 11.77 30.28 2.87
N ALA A 299 10.80 29.46 2.51
CA ALA A 299 11.02 28.09 2.07
C ALA A 299 11.72 27.99 0.70
N ARG A 300 11.54 28.99 -0.18
CA ARG A 300 12.24 29.10 -1.48
C ARG A 300 13.72 29.44 -1.34
N VAL A 301 14.10 30.26 -0.37
CA VAL A 301 15.50 30.64 -0.12
C VAL A 301 16.32 29.45 0.32
N LEU A 302 15.77 28.56 1.15
CA LEU A 302 16.43 27.33 1.62
C LEU A 302 16.51 26.22 0.56
N SER A 303 15.74 26.30 -0.53
CA SER A 303 15.82 25.37 -1.66
C SER A 303 16.69 25.89 -2.82
N GLY A 304 17.05 27.15 -2.81
CA GLY A 304 17.75 27.85 -3.91
C GLY A 304 19.28 27.77 -3.89
N GLY A 305 19.89 27.12 -2.90
CA GLY A 305 21.35 27.04 -2.75
C GLY A 305 22.10 26.12 -3.71
N SER A 306 21.47 25.57 -4.76
CA SER A 306 22.10 24.59 -5.67
C SER A 306 22.02 24.91 -7.16
N ARG A 307 21.63 26.14 -7.55
CA ARG A 307 21.54 26.52 -8.98
C ARG A 307 22.30 27.78 -9.41
N ALA A 308 23.28 28.17 -8.65
CA ALA A 308 24.18 29.27 -9.05
C ALA A 308 25.65 28.82 -8.99
N ALA A 309 26.05 27.91 -9.85
CA ALA A 309 27.45 27.71 -10.26
C ALA A 309 27.46 26.78 -11.49
N LYS A 310 27.20 27.33 -12.66
CA LYS A 310 27.76 26.99 -13.98
C LYS A 310 27.15 27.95 -14.98
N GLY A 311 27.81 29.12 -15.06
CA GLY A 311 27.86 29.94 -16.26
C GLY A 311 28.95 29.38 -17.15
#